data_002996771c03479a81d8f826b807d641
#
_entry.id   002996771c03479a81d8f826b807d641
#
_cell.length_a   1.000
_cell.length_b   1.000
_cell.length_c   1.000
_cell.angle_alpha   90.00
_cell.angle_beta   90.00
_cell.angle_gamma   90.00
#
_symmetry.space_group_name_H-M   'P 1'
#
loop_
_entity.id
_entity.type
_entity.pdbx_description
1 polymer ?
#
loop_
_entity_poly.entity_id
_entity_poly.type
_entity_poly.pdbx_seq_one_letter_code
_entity_poly.pdbx_strand_id
1 'polypeptide(L)'
;MFVITVKFVIHEKDIDKFKTRILQQARDSLELEKDCHEFDVCHDPNNKNIVFLYETYTDKDAFDIHLNSKHYLAFNEEVSPWVKEKIVTQLEKQA
;
A
#
# COMPACT_ATOMS: atom_id res chain seq x y z
N MET A 1 0.87 2.47 17.71
CA MET A 1 0.51 2.55 16.28
C MET A 1 0.74 1.22 15.60
N PHE A 2 -0.21 0.79 14.83
CA PHE A 2 -0.11 -0.42 14.02
C PHE A 2 0.57 -0.07 12.70
N VAL A 3 1.65 -0.77 12.36
CA VAL A 3 2.45 -0.48 11.19
C VAL A 3 2.34 -1.62 10.18
N ILE A 4 2.09 -1.26 8.93
CA ILE A 4 2.08 -2.19 7.81
C ILE A 4 3.17 -1.76 6.83
N THR A 5 4.01 -2.69 6.43
CA THR A 5 4.88 -2.49 5.28
C THR A 5 4.50 -3.47 4.18
N VAL A 6 4.56 -3.00 2.95
CA VAL A 6 4.25 -3.82 1.79
C VAL A 6 5.37 -3.67 0.77
N LYS A 7 5.95 -4.79 0.36
CA LYS A 7 6.88 -4.80 -0.77
C LYS A 7 6.17 -5.39 -1.97
N PHE A 8 6.07 -4.61 -3.05
CA PHE A 8 5.58 -5.09 -4.33
C PHE A 8 6.73 -5.29 -5.30
N VAL A 9 6.69 -6.38 -6.03
CA VAL A 9 7.50 -6.55 -7.24
C VAL A 9 6.52 -6.53 -8.43
N ILE A 10 6.69 -5.58 -9.32
CA ILE A 10 5.77 -5.31 -10.41
C ILE A 10 6.33 -5.85 -11.72
N HIS A 11 5.48 -6.42 -12.58
CA HIS A 11 5.89 -6.82 -13.93
C HIS A 11 6.39 -5.58 -14.68
N GLU A 12 7.49 -5.72 -15.40
CA GLU A 12 8.16 -4.58 -16.04
C GLU A 12 7.23 -3.75 -16.93
N LYS A 13 6.36 -4.43 -17.68
CA LYS A 13 5.41 -3.75 -18.59
C LYS A 13 4.35 -2.91 -17.86
N ASP A 14 4.15 -3.14 -16.57
CA ASP A 14 3.06 -2.53 -15.79
C ASP A 14 3.56 -1.49 -14.77
N ILE A 15 4.87 -1.21 -14.74
CA ILE A 15 5.46 -0.32 -13.73
C ILE A 15 4.82 1.07 -13.72
N ASP A 16 4.70 1.69 -14.89
CA ASP A 16 4.17 3.06 -14.97
C ASP A 16 2.70 3.13 -14.53
N LYS A 17 1.91 2.14 -14.94
CA LYS A 17 0.51 2.04 -14.50
C LYS A 17 0.41 1.89 -13.00
N PHE A 18 1.22 1.01 -12.43
CA PHE A 18 1.21 0.77 -10.99
C PHE A 18 1.63 2.02 -10.21
N LYS A 19 2.69 2.69 -10.64
CA LYS A 19 3.17 3.90 -9.97
C LYS A 19 2.13 5.00 -9.93
N THR A 20 1.39 5.18 -11.00
CA THR A 20 0.28 6.15 -11.04
C THR A 20 -0.85 5.73 -10.11
N ARG A 21 -1.22 4.45 -10.15
CA ARG A 21 -2.35 3.94 -9.38
C ARG A 21 -2.07 3.93 -7.87
N ILE A 22 -0.86 3.58 -7.45
CA ILE A 22 -0.54 3.52 -6.02
C ILE A 22 -0.56 4.90 -5.35
N LEU A 23 -0.23 5.96 -6.07
CA LEU A 23 -0.32 7.32 -5.55
C LEU A 23 -1.78 7.70 -5.27
N GLN A 24 -2.71 7.28 -6.11
CA GLN A 24 -4.13 7.49 -5.86
C GLN A 24 -4.60 6.71 -4.63
N GLN A 25 -4.14 5.46 -4.49
CA GLN A 25 -4.48 4.63 -3.33
C GLN A 25 -3.98 5.27 -2.03
N ALA A 26 -2.78 5.84 -2.04
CA ALA A 26 -2.24 6.56 -0.90
C ALA A 26 -3.14 7.75 -0.52
N ARG A 27 -3.55 8.55 -1.50
CA ARG A 27 -4.47 9.68 -1.26
C ARG A 27 -5.80 9.21 -0.72
N ASP A 28 -6.39 8.19 -1.33
CA ASP A 28 -7.69 7.66 -0.89
C ASP A 28 -7.63 7.18 0.55
N SER A 29 -6.57 6.46 0.91
CA SER A 29 -6.42 5.93 2.27
C SER A 29 -6.31 7.05 3.30
N LEU A 30 -5.52 8.09 3.01
CA LEU A 30 -5.35 9.22 3.91
C LEU A 30 -6.59 10.11 4.01
N GLU A 31 -7.33 10.28 2.92
CA GLU A 31 -8.49 11.15 2.88
C GLU A 31 -9.77 10.48 3.38
N LEU A 32 -9.95 9.20 3.09
CA LEU A 32 -11.20 8.49 3.36
C LEU A 32 -11.19 7.71 4.69
N GLU A 33 -10.02 7.48 5.26
CA GLU A 33 -9.88 6.69 6.49
C GLU A 33 -9.26 7.55 7.60
N LYS A 34 -10.07 7.93 8.57
CA LYS A 34 -9.63 8.79 9.68
C LYS A 34 -8.51 8.19 10.53
N ASP A 35 -8.42 6.88 10.60
CA ASP A 35 -7.44 6.15 11.41
C ASP A 35 -6.25 5.63 10.61
N CYS A 36 -6.13 6.01 9.34
CA CYS A 36 -4.92 5.85 8.54
C CYS A 36 -4.11 7.14 8.64
N HIS A 37 -2.95 7.08 9.29
CA HIS A 37 -2.16 8.27 9.63
C HIS A 37 -1.04 8.54 8.64
N GLU A 38 -0.42 7.48 8.12
CA GLU A 38 0.64 7.58 7.13
C GLU A 38 0.39 6.55 6.04
N PHE A 39 0.73 6.91 4.82
CA PHE A 39 0.70 6.00 3.69
C PHE A 39 1.76 6.48 2.72
N ASP A 40 3.00 6.05 2.96
CA ASP A 40 4.16 6.49 2.21
C ASP A 40 4.47 5.52 1.09
N VAL A 41 4.71 6.06 -0.10
CA VAL A 41 5.07 5.28 -1.29
C VAL A 41 6.54 5.50 -1.57
N CYS A 42 7.32 4.43 -1.55
CA CYS A 42 8.75 4.47 -1.74
C CYS A 42 9.16 3.62 -2.94
N HIS A 43 10.24 4.00 -3.59
CA HIS A 43 10.81 3.26 -4.71
C HIS A 43 12.23 2.82 -4.38
N ASP A 44 12.61 1.64 -4.86
CA ASP A 44 13.99 1.18 -4.78
C ASP A 44 14.80 1.91 -5.87
N PRO A 45 15.85 2.67 -5.51
CA PRO A 45 16.62 3.42 -6.51
C PRO A 45 17.42 2.52 -7.46
N ASN A 46 17.63 1.26 -7.08
CA ASN A 46 18.42 0.30 -7.86
C ASN A 46 17.56 -0.74 -8.59
N ASN A 47 16.26 -0.81 -8.31
CA ASN A 47 15.35 -1.76 -8.95
C ASN A 47 13.97 -1.13 -9.17
N LYS A 48 13.73 -0.70 -10.40
CA LYS A 48 12.48 -0.01 -10.76
C LYS A 48 11.22 -0.85 -10.62
N ASN A 49 11.36 -2.19 -10.51
CA ASN A 49 10.23 -3.10 -10.34
C ASN A 49 9.71 -3.14 -8.90
N ILE A 50 10.47 -2.60 -7.94
CA ILE A 50 10.12 -2.64 -6.53
C ILE A 50 9.46 -1.33 -6.09
N VAL A 51 8.27 -1.46 -5.48
CA VAL A 51 7.57 -0.38 -4.79
C VAL A 51 7.34 -0.84 -3.36
N PHE A 52 7.65 0.03 -2.41
CA PHE A 52 7.54 -0.25 -0.99
C PHE A 52 6.61 0.75 -0.33
N LEU A 53 5.68 0.24 0.50
CA LEU A 53 4.74 1.07 1.25
C LEU A 53 5.09 1.01 2.73
N TYR A 54 5.00 2.18 3.39
CA TYR A 54 5.01 2.29 4.84
C TYR A 54 3.69 2.93 5.25
N GLU A 55 2.89 2.19 6.03
CA GLU A 55 1.54 2.59 6.40
C GLU A 55 1.39 2.53 7.91
N THR A 56 0.73 3.50 8.52
CA THR A 56 0.43 3.47 9.94
C THR A 56 -1.07 3.69 10.18
N TYR A 57 -1.60 2.92 11.11
CA TYR A 57 -3.01 2.94 11.51
C TYR A 57 -3.08 3.06 13.03
N THR A 58 -4.21 3.57 13.54
CA THR A 58 -4.43 3.68 14.97
C THR A 58 -4.24 2.33 15.66
N ASP A 59 -4.82 1.27 15.09
CA ASP A 59 -4.77 -0.09 15.62
C ASP A 59 -5.05 -1.10 14.50
N LYS A 60 -5.07 -2.39 14.87
CA LYS A 60 -5.35 -3.45 13.91
C LYS A 60 -6.76 -3.36 13.35
N ASP A 61 -7.74 -2.94 14.16
CA ASP A 61 -9.13 -2.80 13.70
C ASP A 61 -9.23 -1.77 12.56
N ALA A 62 -8.48 -0.67 12.67
CA ALA A 62 -8.42 0.34 11.62
C ALA A 62 -7.83 -0.24 10.31
N PHE A 63 -6.83 -1.10 10.42
CA PHE A 63 -6.27 -1.79 9.26
C PHE A 63 -7.29 -2.77 8.65
N ASP A 64 -8.05 -3.48 9.47
CA ASP A 64 -9.10 -4.38 8.97
C ASP A 64 -10.19 -3.57 8.23
N ILE A 65 -10.53 -2.38 8.71
CA ILE A 65 -11.44 -1.47 8.00
C ILE A 65 -10.86 -1.08 6.64
N HIS A 66 -9.55 -0.78 6.60
CA HIS A 66 -8.87 -0.48 5.33
C HIS A 66 -9.01 -1.63 4.34
N LEU A 67 -8.75 -2.86 4.76
CA LEU A 67 -8.82 -4.03 3.88
C LEU A 67 -10.23 -4.30 3.34
N ASN A 68 -11.26 -3.83 4.03
CA ASN A 68 -12.66 -4.01 3.63
C ASN A 68 -13.24 -2.78 2.95
N SER A 69 -12.46 -1.71 2.80
CA SER A 69 -12.93 -0.47 2.17
C SER A 69 -13.12 -0.66 0.67
N LYS A 70 -14.10 0.07 0.11
CA LYS A 70 -14.37 0.01 -1.34
C LYS A 70 -13.14 0.42 -2.15
N HIS A 71 -12.44 1.47 -1.72
CA HIS A 71 -11.28 1.96 -2.46
C HIS A 71 -10.14 0.94 -2.46
N TYR A 72 -9.90 0.23 -1.34
CA TYR A 72 -8.87 -0.80 -1.31
C TYR A 72 -9.25 -1.99 -2.19
N LEU A 73 -10.49 -2.47 -2.10
CA LEU A 73 -10.94 -3.60 -2.90
C LEU A 73 -10.84 -3.31 -4.40
N ALA A 74 -11.21 -2.11 -4.82
CA ALA A 74 -11.09 -1.69 -6.21
C ALA A 74 -9.61 -1.61 -6.64
N PHE A 75 -8.76 -1.04 -5.80
CA PHE A 75 -7.33 -0.97 -6.05
C PHE A 75 -6.74 -2.38 -6.20
N ASN A 76 -7.02 -3.25 -5.24
CA ASN A 76 -6.45 -4.60 -5.23
C ASN A 76 -6.86 -5.40 -6.47
N GLU A 77 -8.11 -5.30 -6.87
CA GLU A 77 -8.61 -5.96 -8.08
C GLU A 77 -7.90 -5.44 -9.33
N GLU A 78 -7.76 -4.12 -9.43
CA GLU A 78 -7.15 -3.49 -10.60
C GLU A 78 -5.67 -3.85 -10.74
N VAL A 79 -4.90 -3.81 -9.66
CA VAL A 79 -3.44 -3.99 -9.72
C VAL A 79 -2.99 -5.45 -9.67
N SER A 80 -3.85 -6.37 -9.23
CA SER A 80 -3.46 -7.77 -9.08
C SER A 80 -2.76 -8.36 -10.30
N PRO A 81 -3.23 -8.13 -11.54
CA PRO A 81 -2.54 -8.66 -12.72
C PRO A 81 -1.15 -8.06 -12.96
N TRP A 82 -0.86 -6.90 -12.36
CA TRP A 82 0.41 -6.19 -12.54
C TRP A 82 1.47 -6.61 -11.52
N VAL A 83 1.05 -7.28 -10.46
CA VAL A 83 1.92 -7.64 -9.33
C VAL A 83 2.48 -9.03 -9.53
N LYS A 84 3.81 -9.12 -9.54
CA LYS A 84 4.52 -10.39 -9.61
C LYS A 84 4.68 -11.02 -8.23
N GLU A 85 4.95 -10.18 -7.21
CA GLU A 85 5.15 -10.62 -5.84
C GLU A 85 4.69 -9.54 -4.88
N LYS A 86 4.10 -9.94 -3.75
CA LYS A 86 3.64 -9.02 -2.71
C LYS A 86 3.97 -9.61 -1.34
N ILE A 87 4.70 -8.85 -0.53
CA ILE A 87 5.05 -9.25 0.85
C ILE A 87 4.50 -8.21 1.80
N VAL A 88 3.64 -8.63 2.73
CA VAL A 88 3.04 -7.76 3.75
C VAL A 88 3.64 -8.11 5.10
N THR A 89 4.12 -7.10 5.83
CA THR A 89 4.65 -7.26 7.18
C THR A 89 3.86 -6.40 8.15
N GLN A 90 3.49 -6.99 9.28
CA GLN A 90 2.78 -6.31 10.37
C GLN A 90 3.75 -6.04 11.51
N LEU A 91 3.80 -4.80 11.99
CA LEU A 91 4.70 -4.38 13.06
C LEU A 91 3.94 -3.51 14.06
N GLU A 92 4.45 -3.45 15.28
CA GLU A 92 3.95 -2.54 16.29
C GLU A 92 5.01 -1.46 16.54
N LYS A 93 4.63 -0.18 16.42
CA LYS A 93 5.54 0.92 16.63
C LYS A 93 5.73 1.14 18.13
N GLN A 94 6.97 1.10 18.60
CA GLN A 94 7.32 1.24 20.01
C GLN A 94 7.64 2.69 20.43
N ALA A 95 8.11 3.49 19.48
CA ALA A 95 8.51 4.86 19.79
C ALA A 95 8.31 5.80 18.60
#